data_68399f2951f4d909cc1a293c4c8a9ecb
#
_entry.id   68399f2951f4d909cc1a293c4c8a9ecb
#
_cell.length_a   1.000
_cell.length_b   1.000
_cell.length_c   1.000
_cell.angle_alpha   90.00
_cell.angle_beta   90.00
_cell.angle_gamma   90.00
#
_symmetry.space_group_name_H-M   'P 1'
#
loop_
_entity.id
_entity.type
_entity.pdbx_description
1 polymer ?
#
loop_
_entity_poly.entity_id
_entity_poly.type
_entity_poly.pdbx_seq_one_letter_code
_entity_poly.pdbx_strand_id
1 'polypeptide(L)'
;EKGAVAALTWEQILEYRADTYRLTPGRRVNSREAALDFVNERGYVYFWPVKGIELPSLWAAVAGNRPVADGHDDPGHVTWGWKDEMLSTRCWYYAKVLRRRATFISLEVVPYFYALSENYGAPEEDYLIQYQEGRMTWEAKAVYEALLTKGPLDTVSLRQVARMTSPASN
;
A
#
# COMPACT_ATOMS: atom_id res chain seq x y z
N GLU A 1 37.27 -9.72 -26.41
CA GLU A 1 36.92 -8.31 -26.09
C GLU A 1 35.82 -8.30 -25.08
N LYS A 2 36.11 -7.99 -23.81
CA LYS A 2 35.10 -7.70 -22.82
C LYS A 2 34.53 -6.32 -23.11
N GLY A 3 33.36 -6.25 -23.72
CA GLY A 3 32.65 -4.98 -23.91
C GLY A 3 32.53 -4.26 -22.57
N ALA A 4 33.04 -3.04 -22.49
CA ALA A 4 32.89 -2.20 -21.32
C ALA A 4 31.40 -1.95 -21.10
N VAL A 5 30.84 -2.42 -19.97
CA VAL A 5 29.49 -2.06 -19.57
C VAL A 5 29.50 -0.57 -19.27
N ALA A 6 28.76 0.21 -20.07
CA ALA A 6 28.65 1.64 -19.83
C ALA A 6 28.00 1.87 -18.44
N ALA A 7 28.67 2.66 -17.59
CA ALA A 7 28.12 3.02 -16.28
C ALA A 7 26.88 3.91 -16.48
N LEU A 8 25.81 3.62 -15.73
CA LEU A 8 24.60 4.44 -15.71
C LEU A 8 24.92 5.83 -15.14
N THR A 9 24.47 6.87 -15.82
CA THR A 9 24.57 8.25 -15.29
C THR A 9 23.39 8.54 -14.35
N TRP A 10 23.60 9.53 -13.47
CA TRP A 10 22.51 9.97 -12.58
C TRP A 10 21.33 10.54 -13.37
N GLU A 11 21.58 11.22 -14.46
CA GLU A 11 20.55 11.76 -15.36
C GLU A 11 19.67 10.65 -15.95
N GLN A 12 20.27 9.57 -16.44
CA GLN A 12 19.53 8.40 -16.94
C GLN A 12 18.65 7.76 -15.85
N ILE A 13 19.11 7.72 -14.59
CA ILE A 13 18.32 7.21 -13.47
C ILE A 13 17.13 8.12 -13.19
N LEU A 14 17.34 9.45 -13.21
CA LEU A 14 16.26 10.42 -13.00
C LEU A 14 15.21 10.38 -14.11
N GLU A 15 15.64 10.28 -15.36
CA GLU A 15 14.77 10.15 -16.53
C GLU A 15 13.93 8.85 -16.44
N TYR A 16 14.57 7.73 -16.17
CA TYR A 16 13.91 6.45 -15.97
C TYR A 16 12.87 6.51 -14.85
N ARG A 17 13.19 7.14 -13.71
CA ARG A 17 12.24 7.35 -12.61
C ARG A 17 11.09 8.27 -13.01
N ALA A 18 11.39 9.38 -13.69
CA ALA A 18 10.36 10.31 -14.14
C ALA A 18 9.32 9.64 -15.04
N ASP A 19 9.77 8.77 -15.94
CA ASP A 19 8.90 8.00 -16.81
C ASP A 19 8.16 6.89 -16.04
N THR A 20 8.89 6.02 -15.36
CA THR A 20 8.33 4.82 -14.71
C THR A 20 7.49 5.14 -13.46
N TYR A 21 7.71 6.28 -12.81
CA TYR A 21 6.89 6.77 -11.68
C TYR A 21 5.75 7.69 -12.14
N ARG A 22 5.56 7.83 -13.46
CA ARG A 22 4.48 8.63 -14.07
C ARG A 22 4.54 10.12 -13.69
N LEU A 23 5.75 10.68 -13.46
CA LEU A 23 5.91 12.07 -13.03
C LEU A 23 5.87 13.08 -14.18
N THR A 24 6.08 12.64 -15.41
CA THR A 24 6.02 13.51 -16.59
C THR A 24 4.56 13.79 -16.98
N PRO A 25 4.22 15.01 -17.45
CA PRO A 25 2.83 15.39 -17.75
C PRO A 25 2.10 14.41 -18.68
N GLY A 26 2.76 13.93 -19.74
CA GLY A 26 2.17 13.00 -20.71
C GLY A 26 2.01 11.56 -20.24
N ARG A 27 2.54 11.24 -19.05
CA ARG A 27 2.52 9.87 -18.48
C ARG A 27 1.70 9.78 -17.20
N ARG A 28 1.11 10.87 -16.74
CA ARG A 28 0.36 10.93 -15.48
C ARG A 28 -0.83 9.98 -15.47
N VAL A 29 -1.08 9.45 -14.30
CA VAL A 29 -2.26 8.64 -14.02
C VAL A 29 -3.48 9.58 -13.93
N ASN A 30 -4.51 9.33 -14.74
CA ASN A 30 -5.68 10.18 -14.87
C ASN A 30 -7.00 9.43 -14.70
N SER A 31 -6.94 8.13 -14.44
CA SER A 31 -8.13 7.31 -14.19
C SER A 31 -7.82 6.22 -13.17
N ARG A 32 -8.86 5.63 -12.66
CA ARG A 32 -8.85 4.48 -11.74
C ARG A 32 -8.17 3.26 -12.36
N GLU A 33 -8.48 2.99 -13.62
CA GLU A 33 -7.92 1.90 -14.40
C GLU A 33 -6.41 2.11 -14.61
N ALA A 34 -5.99 3.32 -14.98
CA ALA A 34 -4.57 3.67 -15.11
C ALA A 34 -3.84 3.61 -13.76
N ALA A 35 -4.54 3.87 -12.64
CA ALA A 35 -3.96 3.69 -11.30
C ALA A 35 -3.71 2.21 -11.00
N LEU A 36 -4.64 1.33 -11.36
CA LEU A 36 -4.47 -0.12 -11.21
C LEU A 36 -3.32 -0.64 -12.06
N ASP A 37 -3.25 -0.23 -13.33
CA ASP A 37 -2.16 -0.59 -14.23
C ASP A 37 -0.80 -0.15 -13.67
N PHE A 38 -0.73 1.06 -13.13
CA PHE A 38 0.47 1.60 -12.51
C PHE A 38 0.92 0.78 -11.28
N VAL A 39 -0.02 0.39 -10.41
CA VAL A 39 0.27 -0.48 -9.26
C VAL A 39 0.78 -1.84 -9.73
N ASN A 40 0.14 -2.43 -10.75
CA ASN A 40 0.52 -3.74 -11.29
C ASN A 40 1.91 -3.70 -11.96
N GLU A 41 2.21 -2.66 -12.74
CA GLU A 41 3.53 -2.49 -13.36
C GLU A 41 4.65 -2.33 -12.34
N ARG A 42 4.39 -1.62 -11.24
CA ARG A 42 5.42 -1.34 -10.21
C ARG A 42 5.51 -2.44 -9.16
N GLY A 43 4.48 -3.28 -9.03
CA GLY A 43 4.33 -4.26 -7.98
C GLY A 43 3.88 -3.64 -6.65
N TYR A 44 4.40 -2.47 -6.30
CA TYR A 44 3.93 -1.67 -5.16
C TYR A 44 4.18 -0.17 -5.39
N VAL A 45 3.30 0.67 -4.83
CA VAL A 45 3.45 2.13 -4.80
C VAL A 45 2.96 2.68 -3.46
N TYR A 46 3.60 3.72 -2.95
CA TYR A 46 3.06 4.44 -1.81
C TYR A 46 1.78 5.18 -2.19
N PHE A 47 0.91 5.42 -1.22
CA PHE A 47 -0.22 6.33 -1.43
C PHE A 47 0.28 7.77 -1.60
N TRP A 48 1.07 8.25 -0.64
CA TRP A 48 1.67 9.57 -0.60
C TRP A 48 3.16 9.53 -0.92
N PRO A 49 3.75 10.58 -1.50
CA PRO A 49 5.20 10.70 -1.55
C PRO A 49 5.77 10.75 -0.13
N VAL A 50 6.87 10.05 0.10
CA VAL A 50 7.52 9.97 1.41
C VAL A 50 8.83 10.73 1.36
N LYS A 51 8.98 11.75 2.21
CA LYS A 51 10.20 12.57 2.25
C LYS A 51 11.44 11.70 2.48
N GLY A 52 12.44 11.88 1.64
CA GLY A 52 13.71 11.15 1.72
C GLY A 52 13.65 9.71 1.19
N ILE A 53 12.53 9.31 0.57
CA ILE A 53 12.38 8.01 -0.06
C ILE A 53 11.98 8.21 -1.52
N GLU A 54 12.87 7.83 -2.43
CA GLU A 54 12.66 7.96 -3.86
C GLU A 54 11.99 6.69 -4.43
N LEU A 55 10.77 6.41 -3.97
CA LEU A 55 9.91 5.34 -4.45
C LEU A 55 8.62 5.91 -5.05
N PRO A 56 7.98 5.18 -5.97
CA PRO A 56 6.77 5.67 -6.63
C PRO A 56 5.62 5.87 -5.63
N SER A 57 4.80 6.90 -5.86
CA SER A 57 3.56 7.11 -5.13
C SER A 57 2.42 7.43 -6.06
N LEU A 58 1.22 6.95 -5.74
CA LEU A 58 0.04 7.18 -6.57
C LEU A 58 -0.32 8.67 -6.64
N TRP A 59 -0.23 9.37 -5.51
CA TRP A 59 -0.50 10.82 -5.49
C TRP A 59 0.43 11.60 -6.43
N ALA A 60 1.74 11.33 -6.40
CA ALA A 60 2.69 12.00 -7.28
C ALA A 60 2.51 11.59 -8.76
N ALA A 61 2.09 10.35 -9.02
CA ALA A 61 1.77 9.90 -10.37
C ALA A 61 0.56 10.64 -10.97
N VAL A 62 -0.35 11.15 -10.13
CA VAL A 62 -1.49 11.98 -10.53
C VAL A 62 -1.11 13.46 -10.55
N ALA A 63 -0.59 13.98 -9.45
CA ALA A 63 -0.37 15.42 -9.23
C ALA A 63 0.97 15.94 -9.77
N GLY A 64 1.90 15.03 -10.08
CA GLY A 64 3.28 15.36 -10.44
C GLY A 64 4.19 15.48 -9.22
N ASN A 65 5.49 15.69 -9.47
CA ASN A 65 6.51 15.81 -8.43
C ASN A 65 6.44 17.20 -7.77
N ARG A 66 5.51 17.39 -6.88
CA ARG A 66 5.31 18.61 -6.09
C ARG A 66 4.93 18.27 -4.65
N PRO A 67 4.99 19.21 -3.71
CA PRO A 67 4.50 19.00 -2.34
C PRO A 67 3.02 18.65 -2.34
N VAL A 68 2.63 17.77 -1.42
CA VAL A 68 1.23 17.43 -1.17
C VAL A 68 0.53 18.67 -0.59
N ALA A 69 -0.60 19.05 -1.18
CA ALA A 69 -1.38 20.18 -0.69
C ALA A 69 -2.21 19.78 0.54
N ASP A 70 -2.41 20.74 1.43
CA ASP A 70 -3.23 20.55 2.63
C ASP A 70 -4.74 20.72 2.35
N GLY A 71 -5.10 21.37 1.23
CA GLY A 71 -6.50 21.60 0.82
C GLY A 71 -7.16 20.35 0.28
N HIS A 72 -8.41 20.10 0.68
CA HIS A 72 -9.19 18.94 0.24
C HIS A 72 -9.60 18.98 -1.24
N ASP A 73 -9.55 20.15 -1.87
CA ASP A 73 -9.90 20.41 -3.26
C ASP A 73 -8.74 20.24 -4.25
N ASP A 74 -7.57 19.82 -3.78
CA ASP A 74 -6.43 19.54 -4.65
C ASP A 74 -6.75 18.39 -5.64
N PRO A 75 -6.53 18.58 -6.95
CA PRO A 75 -6.79 17.56 -7.95
C PRO A 75 -6.07 16.20 -7.67
N GLY A 76 -4.95 16.22 -7.00
CA GLY A 76 -4.23 14.98 -6.61
C GLY A 76 -5.00 14.13 -5.60
N HIS A 77 -5.96 14.73 -4.88
CA HIS A 77 -6.76 14.02 -3.88
C HIS A 77 -7.84 13.12 -4.47
N VAL A 78 -8.07 13.13 -5.78
CA VAL A 78 -8.92 12.15 -6.48
C VAL A 78 -8.49 10.71 -6.16
N THR A 79 -7.22 10.50 -5.83
CA THR A 79 -6.68 9.20 -5.40
C THR A 79 -7.38 8.61 -4.19
N TRP A 80 -7.93 9.42 -3.29
CA TRP A 80 -8.75 8.97 -2.16
C TRP A 80 -10.03 8.29 -2.65
N GLY A 81 -10.76 8.95 -3.54
CA GLY A 81 -11.97 8.39 -4.14
C GLY A 81 -11.69 7.06 -4.82
N TRP A 82 -10.66 6.98 -5.64
CA TRP A 82 -10.27 5.74 -6.31
C TRP A 82 -9.95 4.62 -5.33
N LYS A 83 -9.19 4.92 -4.27
CA LYS A 83 -8.88 3.94 -3.23
C LYS A 83 -10.17 3.40 -2.59
N ASP A 84 -11.11 4.26 -2.22
CA ASP A 84 -12.34 3.86 -1.54
C ASP A 84 -13.30 3.09 -2.46
N GLU A 85 -13.45 3.52 -3.71
CA GLU A 85 -14.26 2.85 -4.71
C GLU A 85 -13.76 1.43 -5.04
N MET A 86 -12.45 1.20 -4.95
CA MET A 86 -11.84 -0.09 -5.29
C MET A 86 -11.69 -1.04 -4.10
N LEU A 87 -12.08 -0.67 -2.89
CA LEU A 87 -11.95 -1.51 -1.69
C LEU A 87 -12.63 -2.89 -1.81
N SER A 88 -13.80 -2.96 -2.45
CA SER A 88 -14.56 -4.21 -2.57
C SER A 88 -14.20 -5.04 -3.82
N THR A 89 -13.41 -4.49 -4.73
CA THR A 89 -13.13 -5.12 -6.04
C THR A 89 -12.00 -6.15 -6.00
N ARG A 90 -11.25 -6.21 -4.90
CA ARG A 90 -10.08 -7.09 -4.73
C ARG A 90 -9.04 -6.98 -5.87
N CYS A 91 -8.85 -5.77 -6.39
CA CYS A 91 -7.91 -5.52 -7.49
C CYS A 91 -6.49 -5.21 -7.04
N TRP A 92 -6.31 -4.75 -5.80
CA TRP A 92 -5.02 -4.55 -5.14
C TRP A 92 -5.12 -4.81 -3.65
N TYR A 93 -3.97 -4.93 -3.00
CA TYR A 93 -3.88 -4.94 -1.55
C TYR A 93 -3.47 -3.55 -1.05
N TYR A 94 -4.20 -2.99 -0.08
CA TYR A 94 -3.91 -1.68 0.49
C TYR A 94 -3.74 -1.79 2.00
N ALA A 95 -2.54 -1.48 2.50
CA ALA A 95 -2.24 -1.48 3.92
C ALA A 95 -0.99 -0.64 4.25
N LYS A 96 -0.71 -0.45 5.54
CA LYS A 96 0.50 0.24 6.02
C LYS A 96 1.67 -0.74 6.22
N VAL A 97 2.04 -1.50 5.21
CA VAL A 97 3.05 -2.56 5.34
C VAL A 97 4.48 -2.06 5.15
N LEU A 98 4.73 -1.22 4.15
CA LEU A 98 6.07 -0.75 3.86
C LEU A 98 6.39 0.48 4.70
N ARG A 99 7.34 0.35 5.65
CA ARG A 99 7.74 1.42 6.59
C ARG A 99 6.55 2.07 7.33
N ARG A 100 5.51 1.30 7.60
CA ARG A 100 4.25 1.77 8.25
C ARG A 100 3.55 2.89 7.47
N ARG A 101 3.80 3.00 6.15
CA ARG A 101 3.14 3.97 5.27
C ARG A 101 2.08 3.29 4.42
N ALA A 102 1.02 4.02 4.13
CA ALA A 102 -0.04 3.56 3.24
C ALA A 102 0.54 3.19 1.88
N THR A 103 0.33 1.94 1.47
CA THR A 103 0.95 1.33 0.29
C THR A 103 -0.09 0.52 -0.46
N PHE A 104 -0.11 0.65 -1.78
CA PHE A 104 -0.80 -0.28 -2.67
C PHE A 104 0.18 -1.35 -3.13
N ILE A 105 -0.26 -2.59 -3.15
CA ILE A 105 0.55 -3.73 -3.61
C ILE A 105 -0.28 -4.50 -4.62
N SER A 106 0.30 -4.84 -5.76
CA SER A 106 -0.36 -5.71 -6.74
C SER A 106 -0.61 -7.09 -6.14
N LEU A 107 -1.71 -7.73 -6.51
CA LEU A 107 -2.05 -9.06 -5.97
C LEU A 107 -1.00 -10.12 -6.34
N GLU A 108 -0.29 -9.92 -7.45
CA GLU A 108 0.81 -10.79 -7.86
C GLU A 108 2.00 -10.71 -6.88
N VAL A 109 2.24 -9.55 -6.27
CA VAL A 109 3.38 -9.30 -5.39
C VAL A 109 3.04 -9.54 -3.90
N VAL A 110 1.76 -9.54 -3.52
CA VAL A 110 1.31 -9.76 -2.13
C VAL A 110 1.92 -11.02 -1.49
N PRO A 111 2.00 -12.20 -2.17
CA PRO A 111 2.58 -13.39 -1.56
C PRO A 111 4.04 -13.21 -1.11
N TYR A 112 4.83 -12.43 -1.84
CA TYR A 112 6.22 -12.14 -1.46
C TYR A 112 6.30 -11.25 -0.21
N PHE A 113 5.43 -10.24 -0.10
CA PHE A 113 5.34 -9.43 1.12
C PHE A 113 4.88 -10.24 2.32
N TYR A 114 3.95 -11.18 2.12
CA TYR A 114 3.50 -12.10 3.15
C TYR A 114 4.64 -12.99 3.64
N ALA A 115 5.38 -13.59 2.74
CA ALA A 115 6.54 -14.43 3.07
C ALA A 115 7.66 -13.65 3.80
N LEU A 116 7.92 -12.38 3.41
CA LEU A 116 8.90 -11.53 4.07
C LEU A 116 8.53 -11.17 5.53
N SER A 117 7.27 -11.38 5.92
CA SER A 117 6.80 -11.19 7.30
C SER A 117 6.95 -12.44 8.16
N GLU A 118 7.77 -13.40 7.74
CA GLU A 118 7.99 -14.70 8.41
C GLU A 118 6.71 -15.53 8.54
N ASN A 119 5.85 -15.46 7.53
CA ASN A 119 4.66 -16.30 7.40
C ASN A 119 4.95 -17.50 6.47
N TYR A 120 4.24 -18.59 6.72
CA TYR A 120 4.50 -19.88 6.05
C TYR A 120 3.42 -20.26 5.03
N GLY A 121 2.47 -19.37 4.74
CA GLY A 121 1.41 -19.59 3.78
C GLY A 121 0.15 -20.24 4.37
N ALA A 122 0.05 -20.29 5.69
CA ALA A 122 -1.11 -20.80 6.42
C ALA A 122 -1.74 -19.67 7.27
N PRO A 123 -2.53 -18.77 6.68
CA PRO A 123 -3.07 -17.60 7.39
C PRO A 123 -3.86 -17.95 8.66
N GLU A 124 -4.49 -19.12 8.68
CA GLU A 124 -5.27 -19.61 9.81
C GLU A 124 -4.39 -20.04 11.01
N GLU A 125 -3.10 -20.27 10.78
CA GLU A 125 -2.15 -20.77 11.78
C GLU A 125 -0.99 -19.81 12.05
N ASP A 126 -0.49 -19.12 11.03
CA ASP A 126 0.69 -18.27 11.09
C ASP A 126 0.58 -17.18 12.18
N TYR A 127 -0.59 -16.60 12.37
CA TYR A 127 -0.82 -15.58 13.40
C TYR A 127 -0.71 -16.13 14.84
N LEU A 128 -1.02 -17.42 15.04
CA LEU A 128 -0.88 -18.07 16.34
C LEU A 128 0.59 -18.22 16.72
N ILE A 129 1.44 -18.56 15.76
CA ILE A 129 2.88 -18.63 15.96
C ILE A 129 3.42 -17.25 16.34
N GLN A 130 3.04 -16.20 15.59
CA GLN A 130 3.44 -14.82 15.88
C GLN A 130 2.96 -14.36 17.27
N TYR A 131 1.76 -14.75 17.68
CA TYR A 131 1.24 -14.42 19.00
C TYR A 131 1.98 -15.15 20.12
N GLN A 132 2.26 -16.44 19.97
CA GLN A 132 3.03 -17.26 20.94
C GLN A 132 4.45 -16.76 21.12
N GLU A 133 5.07 -16.26 20.04
CA GLU A 133 6.42 -15.68 20.07
C GLU A 133 6.45 -14.22 20.53
N GLY A 134 5.32 -13.64 20.93
CA GLY A 134 5.22 -12.25 21.42
C GLY A 134 5.40 -11.19 20.34
N ARG A 135 5.31 -11.55 19.05
CA ARG A 135 5.39 -10.63 17.91
C ARG A 135 4.04 -9.99 17.56
N MET A 136 2.96 -10.55 18.04
CA MET A 136 1.59 -10.04 17.86
C MET A 136 0.98 -9.74 19.22
N THR A 137 0.30 -8.58 19.34
CA THR A 137 -0.44 -8.23 20.57
C THR A 137 -1.76 -8.98 20.66
N TRP A 138 -2.32 -9.03 21.87
CA TRP A 138 -3.64 -9.62 22.11
C TRP A 138 -4.73 -8.95 21.24
N GLU A 139 -4.71 -7.61 21.16
CA GLU A 139 -5.65 -6.86 20.37
C GLU A 139 -5.55 -7.17 18.87
N ALA A 140 -4.32 -7.27 18.36
CA ALA A 140 -4.09 -7.64 16.97
C ALA A 140 -4.60 -9.06 16.67
N LYS A 141 -4.37 -10.02 17.60
CA LYS A 141 -4.92 -11.38 17.51
C LYS A 141 -6.43 -11.37 17.48
N ALA A 142 -7.08 -10.64 18.40
CA ALA A 142 -8.55 -10.55 18.47
C ALA A 142 -9.16 -9.97 17.18
N VAL A 143 -8.52 -8.93 16.61
CA VAL A 143 -8.93 -8.35 15.33
C VAL A 143 -8.77 -9.38 14.20
N TYR A 144 -7.65 -10.10 14.17
CA TYR A 144 -7.37 -11.10 13.15
C TYR A 144 -8.41 -12.23 13.17
N GLU A 145 -8.71 -12.79 14.35
CA GLU A 145 -9.71 -13.84 14.55
C GLU A 145 -11.13 -13.38 14.18
N ALA A 146 -11.48 -12.12 14.49
CA ALA A 146 -12.75 -11.55 14.07
C ALA A 146 -12.87 -11.48 12.55
N LEU A 147 -11.79 -11.11 11.84
CA LEU A 147 -11.76 -11.07 10.39
C LEU A 147 -11.78 -12.47 9.75
N LEU A 148 -11.07 -13.43 10.30
CA LEU A 148 -11.13 -14.83 9.84
C LEU A 148 -12.53 -15.42 9.93
N THR A 149 -13.25 -15.08 11.01
CA THR A 149 -14.55 -15.69 11.32
C THR A 149 -15.73 -15.00 10.63
N LYS A 150 -15.67 -13.67 10.50
CA LYS A 150 -16.81 -12.83 10.08
C LYS A 150 -16.45 -11.77 9.02
N GLY A 151 -15.19 -11.73 8.58
CA GLY A 151 -14.78 -10.71 7.59
C GLY A 151 -15.43 -10.88 6.22
N PRO A 152 -15.40 -9.82 5.41
CA PRO A 152 -14.89 -8.49 5.71
C PRO A 152 -15.82 -7.70 6.65
N LEU A 153 -15.24 -6.83 7.49
CA LEU A 153 -15.94 -5.99 8.46
C LEU A 153 -15.49 -4.53 8.35
N ASP A 154 -16.42 -3.59 8.50
CA ASP A 154 -16.10 -2.19 8.74
C ASP A 154 -15.47 -1.99 10.14
N THR A 155 -14.85 -0.81 10.36
CA THR A 155 -14.14 -0.53 11.61
C THR A 155 -15.02 -0.61 12.86
N VAL A 156 -16.29 -0.20 12.77
CA VAL A 156 -17.22 -0.22 13.93
C VAL A 156 -17.61 -1.65 14.26
N SER A 157 -18.05 -2.40 13.26
CA SER A 157 -18.40 -3.82 13.39
C SER A 157 -17.20 -4.65 13.88
N LEU A 158 -16.00 -4.37 13.36
CA LEU A 158 -14.79 -5.05 13.77
C LEU A 158 -14.47 -4.85 15.26
N ARG A 159 -14.57 -3.61 15.76
CA ARG A 159 -14.37 -3.32 17.19
C ARG A 159 -15.36 -4.05 18.07
N GLN A 160 -16.62 -4.13 17.66
CA GLN A 160 -17.66 -4.84 18.40
C GLN A 160 -17.39 -6.35 18.45
N VAL A 161 -17.08 -6.95 17.30
CA VAL A 161 -16.80 -8.40 17.19
C VAL A 161 -15.54 -8.77 17.96
N ALA A 162 -14.48 -7.97 17.86
CA ALA A 162 -13.22 -8.16 18.59
C ALA A 162 -13.32 -7.78 20.08
N ARG A 163 -14.47 -7.32 20.55
CA ARG A 163 -14.70 -6.85 21.94
C ARG A 163 -13.76 -5.73 22.38
N MET A 164 -13.40 -4.86 21.45
CA MET A 164 -12.49 -3.72 21.65
C MET A 164 -13.28 -2.41 21.85
N THR A 165 -14.45 -2.46 22.48
CA THR A 165 -15.21 -1.27 22.86
C THR A 165 -14.53 -0.62 24.06
N SER A 166 -14.20 0.67 23.94
CA SER A 166 -13.79 1.45 25.12
C SER A 166 -14.87 1.34 26.20
N PRO A 167 -14.48 1.24 27.49
CA PRO A 167 -15.46 1.38 28.57
C PRO A 167 -16.22 2.69 28.35
N ALA A 168 -17.53 2.63 28.33
CA ALA A 168 -18.34 3.84 28.28
C ALA A 168 -17.89 4.75 29.42
N SER A 169 -17.50 5.98 29.11
CA SER A 169 -17.27 7.01 30.12
C SER A 169 -18.61 7.24 30.80
N ASN A 170 -18.77 6.73 32.00
CA ASN A 170 -19.85 7.09 32.90
C ASN A 170 -19.59 8.47 33.51
#